data_c5a65e4760fd0a0baaf4b4149a695d12
#
_entry.id   c5a65e4760fd0a0baaf4b4149a695d12
#
_cell.length_a   1.000
_cell.length_b   1.000
_cell.length_c   1.000
_cell.angle_alpha   90.00
_cell.angle_beta   90.00
_cell.angle_gamma   90.00
#
_symmetry.space_group_name_H-M   'P 1'
#
loop_
_entity.id
_entity.type
_entity.pdbx_description
1 polymer ?
#
loop_
_entity_poly.entity_id
_entity_poly.type
_entity_poly.pdbx_seq_one_letter_code
_entity_poly.pdbx_strand_id
1 'polypeptide(L)'
;MSWKPSSVANPPNKMRTLILIPTETEAAPLRAACPDAPVRIAGVGMAAAAAATARIIAEEHPDRLILAGIAGASDRSVAVCEVVAVAGERIAELPGKYAVRYAADFIPAGLRTVESNTTNRTGVAASGTQIENMEGAAFL
;
A
#
# COMPACT_ATOMS: atom_id res chain seq x y z
N MET A 1 -4.71 3.44 57.39
CA MET A 1 -3.93 2.88 56.27
C MET A 1 -4.83 2.86 55.03
N SER A 2 -4.60 3.74 54.11
CA SER A 2 -5.39 3.83 52.87
C SER A 2 -4.63 3.12 51.76
N TRP A 3 -5.18 2.01 51.31
CA TRP A 3 -4.67 1.28 50.14
C TRP A 3 -5.02 2.05 48.86
N LYS A 4 -3.99 2.50 48.10
CA LYS A 4 -4.14 3.02 46.74
C LYS A 4 -3.98 1.86 45.77
N PRO A 5 -4.94 1.60 44.89
CA PRO A 5 -4.73 0.62 43.84
C PRO A 5 -3.62 1.12 42.90
N SER A 6 -2.63 0.23 42.67
CA SER A 6 -1.59 0.43 41.70
C SER A 6 -2.23 0.66 40.32
N SER A 7 -1.79 1.70 39.61
CA SER A 7 -2.15 1.95 38.21
C SER A 7 -1.83 0.70 37.41
N VAL A 8 -2.86 0.02 36.92
CA VAL A 8 -2.71 -1.01 35.89
C VAL A 8 -2.15 -0.28 34.66
N ALA A 9 -0.89 -0.57 34.35
CA ALA A 9 -0.29 -0.08 33.11
C ALA A 9 -1.17 -0.56 31.95
N ASN A 10 -1.68 0.38 31.14
CA ASN A 10 -2.36 0.02 29.92
C ASN A 10 -1.42 -0.88 29.10
N PRO A 11 -1.92 -1.99 28.52
CA PRO A 11 -1.10 -2.80 27.65
C PRO A 11 -0.57 -1.92 26.52
N PRO A 12 0.66 -2.17 26.01
CA PRO A 12 1.24 -1.37 24.94
C PRO A 12 0.23 -1.29 23.78
N ASN A 13 -0.08 -0.07 23.36
CA ASN A 13 -1.07 0.21 22.31
C ASN A 13 -0.66 -0.60 21.06
N LYS A 14 -1.43 -1.65 20.75
CA LYS A 14 -1.14 -2.51 19.59
C LYS A 14 -1.32 -1.67 18.35
N MET A 15 -0.23 -1.46 17.58
CA MET A 15 -0.24 -0.72 16.33
C MET A 15 -1.38 -1.20 15.43
N ARG A 16 -2.29 -0.28 15.07
CA ARG A 16 -3.43 -0.57 14.21
C ARG A 16 -3.02 -0.42 12.76
N THR A 17 -2.79 -1.55 12.10
CA THR A 17 -2.47 -1.60 10.68
C THR A 17 -3.73 -1.96 9.89
N LEU A 18 -4.00 -1.25 8.79
CA LEU A 18 -5.03 -1.59 7.82
C LEU A 18 -4.38 -1.91 6.47
N ILE A 19 -5.01 -2.81 5.71
CA ILE A 19 -4.54 -3.23 4.40
C ILE A 19 -5.59 -2.79 3.36
N LEU A 20 -5.18 -1.95 2.43
CA LEU A 20 -5.98 -1.54 1.29
C LEU A 20 -5.66 -2.45 0.12
N ILE A 21 -6.69 -2.96 -0.55
CA ILE A 21 -6.56 -3.79 -1.74
C ILE A 21 -7.54 -3.23 -2.80
N PRO A 22 -7.14 -3.10 -4.07
CA PRO A 22 -7.98 -2.45 -5.07
C PRO A 22 -9.33 -3.12 -5.30
N THR A 23 -9.37 -4.47 -5.32
CA THR A 23 -10.58 -5.22 -5.66
C THR A 23 -10.85 -6.38 -4.69
N GLU A 24 -12.11 -6.81 -4.62
CA GLU A 24 -12.49 -8.01 -3.86
C GLU A 24 -11.83 -9.28 -4.43
N THR A 25 -11.61 -9.35 -5.74
CA THR A 25 -10.93 -10.48 -6.37
C THR A 25 -9.49 -10.61 -5.89
N GLU A 26 -8.76 -9.49 -5.79
CA GLU A 26 -7.40 -9.48 -5.26
C GLU A 26 -7.37 -9.75 -3.75
N ALA A 27 -8.38 -9.30 -3.01
CA ALA A 27 -8.47 -9.50 -1.57
C ALA A 27 -8.84 -10.94 -1.17
N ALA A 28 -9.52 -11.69 -2.04
CA ALA A 28 -10.07 -13.00 -1.73
C ALA A 28 -9.02 -14.01 -1.22
N PRO A 29 -7.82 -14.16 -1.81
CA PRO A 29 -6.80 -15.07 -1.29
C PRO A 29 -6.33 -14.70 0.13
N LEU A 30 -6.14 -13.40 0.40
CA LEU A 30 -5.73 -12.95 1.73
C LEU A 30 -6.84 -13.20 2.76
N ARG A 31 -8.10 -12.91 2.42
CA ARG A 31 -9.24 -13.17 3.31
C ARG A 31 -9.41 -14.67 3.60
N ALA A 32 -9.14 -15.52 2.62
CA ALA A 32 -9.19 -16.96 2.80
C ALA A 32 -8.08 -17.48 3.72
N ALA A 33 -6.86 -16.95 3.57
CA ALA A 33 -5.71 -17.35 4.38
C ALA A 33 -5.71 -16.72 5.78
N CYS A 34 -6.19 -15.49 5.90
CA CYS A 34 -6.20 -14.69 7.14
C CYS A 34 -7.57 -13.99 7.29
N PRO A 35 -8.62 -14.69 7.75
CA PRO A 35 -9.97 -14.13 7.83
C PRO A 35 -10.09 -12.86 8.69
N ASP A 36 -9.24 -12.74 9.71
CA ASP A 36 -9.22 -11.59 10.62
C ASP A 36 -8.35 -10.42 10.12
N ALA A 37 -7.76 -10.53 8.92
CA ALA A 37 -6.96 -9.45 8.36
C ALA A 37 -7.82 -8.19 8.13
N PRO A 38 -7.39 -7.01 8.59
CA PRO A 38 -8.18 -5.78 8.50
C PRO A 38 -8.12 -5.17 7.10
N VAL A 39 -8.73 -5.84 6.14
CA VAL A 39 -8.75 -5.45 4.72
C VAL A 39 -9.87 -4.45 4.44
N ARG A 40 -9.54 -3.43 3.61
CA ARG A 40 -10.46 -2.46 3.01
C ARG A 40 -10.27 -2.45 1.50
N ILE A 41 -11.34 -2.23 0.76
CA ILE A 41 -11.28 -2.12 -0.70
C ILE A 41 -11.04 -0.67 -1.07
N ALA A 42 -9.96 -0.43 -1.83
CA ALA A 42 -9.56 0.90 -2.26
C ALA A 42 -10.26 1.35 -3.56
N GLY A 43 -10.68 0.40 -4.39
CA GLY A 43 -11.11 0.67 -5.77
C GLY A 43 -9.91 0.74 -6.72
N VAL A 44 -10.20 0.68 -8.02
CA VAL A 44 -9.19 0.67 -9.08
C VAL A 44 -8.90 2.10 -9.56
N GLY A 45 -7.63 2.40 -9.73
CA GLY A 45 -7.13 3.66 -10.27
C GLY A 45 -6.90 4.75 -9.23
N MET A 46 -6.10 5.75 -9.61
CA MET A 46 -5.62 6.81 -8.70
C MET A 46 -6.75 7.56 -7.98
N ALA A 47 -7.84 7.91 -8.68
CA ALA A 47 -8.92 8.67 -8.07
C ALA A 47 -9.65 7.89 -6.97
N ALA A 48 -9.93 6.60 -7.21
CA ALA A 48 -10.58 5.73 -6.22
C ALA A 48 -9.65 5.48 -5.03
N ALA A 49 -8.39 5.17 -5.28
CA ALA A 49 -7.40 4.94 -4.24
C ALA A 49 -7.19 6.17 -3.35
N ALA A 50 -7.05 7.37 -3.94
CA ALA A 50 -6.92 8.61 -3.18
C ALA A 50 -8.13 8.88 -2.28
N ALA A 51 -9.35 8.74 -2.83
CA ALA A 51 -10.57 8.97 -2.08
C ALA A 51 -10.74 7.95 -0.93
N ALA A 52 -10.46 6.67 -1.18
CA ALA A 52 -10.55 5.62 -0.18
C ALA A 52 -9.49 5.82 0.92
N THR A 53 -8.25 6.12 0.56
CA THR A 53 -7.15 6.38 1.50
C THR A 53 -7.49 7.55 2.42
N ALA A 54 -7.89 8.70 1.85
CA ALA A 54 -8.24 9.89 2.63
C ALA A 54 -9.41 9.62 3.59
N ARG A 55 -10.46 8.94 3.11
CA ARG A 55 -11.61 8.57 3.93
C ARG A 55 -11.23 7.64 5.08
N ILE A 56 -10.45 6.60 4.82
CA ILE A 56 -10.02 5.63 5.83
C ILE A 56 -9.14 6.30 6.90
N ILE A 57 -8.24 7.18 6.50
CA ILE A 57 -7.42 7.94 7.46
C ILE A 57 -8.34 8.80 8.35
N ALA A 58 -9.31 9.50 7.78
CA ALA A 58 -10.19 10.41 8.51
C ALA A 58 -11.18 9.67 9.44
N GLU A 59 -11.68 8.51 9.03
CA GLU A 59 -12.72 7.78 9.78
C GLU A 59 -12.13 6.75 10.75
N GLU A 60 -11.04 6.08 10.37
CA GLU A 60 -10.54 4.94 11.12
C GLU A 60 -9.23 5.23 11.88
N HIS A 61 -8.53 6.31 11.59
CA HIS A 61 -7.28 6.73 12.27
C HIS A 61 -6.27 5.58 12.45
N PRO A 62 -5.84 4.89 11.38
CA PRO A 62 -4.85 3.82 11.49
C PRO A 62 -3.47 4.37 11.83
N ASP A 63 -2.66 3.59 12.58
CA ASP A 63 -1.25 3.91 12.80
C ASP A 63 -0.39 3.59 11.57
N ARG A 64 -0.87 2.66 10.72
CA ARG A 64 -0.22 2.24 9.47
C ARG A 64 -1.24 1.82 8.44
N LEU A 65 -1.00 2.24 7.18
CA LEU A 65 -1.69 1.71 5.99
C LEU A 65 -0.70 0.94 5.12
N ILE A 66 -1.17 -0.13 4.52
CA ILE A 66 -0.45 -0.91 3.52
C ILE A 66 -1.34 -1.03 2.29
N LEU A 67 -0.87 -0.59 1.13
CA LEU A 67 -1.50 -0.93 -0.14
C LEU A 67 -0.90 -2.24 -0.64
N ALA A 68 -1.75 -3.22 -0.92
CA ALA A 68 -1.36 -4.51 -1.49
C ALA A 68 -2.26 -4.84 -2.69
N GLY A 69 -1.70 -5.47 -3.69
CA GLY A 69 -2.42 -5.80 -4.91
C GLY A 69 -1.51 -6.47 -5.93
N ILE A 70 -1.98 -6.61 -7.15
CA ILE A 70 -1.19 -7.11 -8.27
C ILE A 70 -0.60 -5.94 -9.06
N ALA A 71 0.57 -6.19 -9.67
CA ALA A 71 1.26 -5.21 -10.50
C ALA A 71 1.80 -5.88 -11.75
N GLY A 72 1.94 -5.11 -12.82
CA GLY A 72 2.62 -5.55 -14.03
C GLY A 72 4.14 -5.42 -13.88
N ALA A 73 4.90 -6.47 -14.22
CA ALA A 73 6.35 -6.38 -14.29
C ALA A 73 6.79 -5.81 -15.63
N SER A 74 7.42 -4.64 -15.62
CA SER A 74 8.05 -4.02 -16.81
C SER A 74 9.51 -4.43 -16.98
N ASP A 75 10.14 -4.90 -15.91
CA ASP A 75 11.51 -5.41 -15.90
C ASP A 75 11.51 -6.94 -15.73
N ARG A 76 12.24 -7.64 -16.63
CA ARG A 76 12.36 -9.11 -16.60
C ARG A 76 13.10 -9.65 -15.38
N SER A 77 13.74 -8.78 -14.59
CA SER A 77 14.36 -9.18 -13.32
C SER A 77 13.32 -9.47 -12.22
N VAL A 78 12.07 -9.03 -12.39
CA VAL A 78 10.96 -9.36 -11.49
C VAL A 78 10.24 -10.59 -12.05
N ALA A 79 10.24 -11.66 -11.28
CA ALA A 79 9.62 -12.92 -11.71
C ALA A 79 8.09 -12.85 -11.61
N VAL A 80 7.40 -13.67 -12.40
CA VAL A 80 5.94 -13.83 -12.27
C VAL A 80 5.63 -14.40 -10.89
N CYS A 81 4.64 -13.84 -10.21
CA CYS A 81 4.25 -14.16 -8.83
C CYS A 81 5.30 -13.84 -7.76
N GLU A 82 6.34 -13.07 -8.09
CA GLU A 82 7.24 -12.55 -7.07
C GLU A 82 6.53 -11.51 -6.20
N VAL A 83 6.68 -11.61 -4.88
CA VAL A 83 6.20 -10.60 -3.94
C VAL A 83 7.31 -9.60 -3.70
N VAL A 84 7.04 -8.33 -4.01
CA VAL A 84 7.99 -7.22 -3.88
C VAL A 84 7.42 -6.11 -3.00
N ALA A 85 8.31 -5.29 -2.43
CA ALA A 85 7.93 -4.09 -1.71
C ALA A 85 8.27 -2.85 -2.55
N VAL A 86 7.32 -1.95 -2.71
CA VAL A 86 7.54 -0.69 -3.44
C VAL A 86 8.25 0.30 -2.54
N ALA A 87 9.43 0.75 -2.94
CA ALA A 87 10.19 1.78 -2.24
C ALA A 87 9.81 3.20 -2.67
N GLY A 88 9.31 3.34 -3.87
CA GLY A 88 8.84 4.62 -4.40
C GLY A 88 8.00 4.47 -5.65
N GLU A 89 7.14 5.44 -5.81
CA GLU A 89 6.18 5.56 -6.91
C GLU A 89 6.41 6.84 -7.71
N ARG A 90 6.05 6.80 -8.98
CA ARG A 90 5.91 7.97 -9.85
C ARG A 90 4.66 7.86 -10.69
N ILE A 91 4.10 8.99 -11.11
CA ILE A 91 2.99 9.00 -12.07
C ILE A 91 3.57 9.08 -13.49
N ALA A 92 3.34 8.05 -14.29
CA ALA A 92 3.93 7.91 -15.62
C ALA A 92 3.59 9.03 -16.58
N GLU A 93 2.34 9.48 -16.55
CA GLU A 93 1.81 10.44 -17.50
C GLU A 93 2.15 11.89 -17.18
N LEU A 94 2.76 12.18 -16.01
CA LEU A 94 3.12 13.54 -15.66
C LEU A 94 4.39 13.99 -16.41
N PRO A 95 4.36 15.19 -17.03
CA PRO A 95 5.56 15.79 -17.61
C PRO A 95 6.68 15.93 -16.59
N GLY A 96 7.94 15.76 -17.02
CA GLY A 96 9.11 15.73 -16.14
C GLY A 96 9.22 16.89 -15.13
N LYS A 97 8.77 18.09 -15.50
CA LYS A 97 8.73 19.25 -14.59
C LYS A 97 7.75 19.10 -13.41
N TYR A 98 6.81 18.17 -13.50
CA TYR A 98 5.84 17.85 -12.45
C TYR A 98 6.04 16.44 -11.88
N ALA A 99 7.05 15.72 -12.38
CA ALA A 99 7.33 14.37 -11.91
C ALA A 99 7.88 14.44 -10.48
N VAL A 100 7.13 13.85 -9.57
CA VAL A 100 7.51 13.68 -8.16
C VAL A 100 7.70 12.20 -7.89
N ARG A 101 8.68 11.86 -7.07
CA ARG A 101 8.81 10.51 -6.50
C ARG A 101 8.17 10.51 -5.11
N TYR A 102 7.15 9.73 -4.96
CA TYR A 102 6.50 9.45 -3.68
C TYR A 102 7.23 8.28 -3.02
N ALA A 103 7.76 8.48 -1.83
CA ALA A 103 8.51 7.46 -1.11
C ALA A 103 7.62 6.75 -0.09
N ALA A 104 7.76 5.43 0.00
CA ALA A 104 7.11 4.67 1.07
C ALA A 104 7.78 4.94 2.42
N ASP A 105 6.99 5.24 3.44
CA ASP A 105 7.48 5.45 4.82
C ASP A 105 7.84 4.14 5.53
N PHE A 106 7.33 3.03 5.03
CA PHE A 106 7.54 1.72 5.61
C PHE A 106 7.76 0.67 4.51
N ILE A 107 8.81 -0.11 4.66
CA ILE A 107 9.13 -1.23 3.78
C ILE A 107 9.19 -2.51 4.64
N PRO A 108 8.37 -3.53 4.33
CA PRO A 108 8.43 -4.80 5.02
C PRO A 108 9.80 -5.46 4.88
N ALA A 109 10.36 -5.94 5.99
CA ALA A 109 11.65 -6.63 5.95
C ALA A 109 11.56 -7.96 5.19
N GLY A 110 12.64 -8.33 4.51
CA GLY A 110 12.76 -9.61 3.81
C GLY A 110 12.16 -9.65 2.42
N LEU A 111 11.52 -8.57 1.94
CA LEU A 111 11.06 -8.44 0.56
C LEU A 111 12.09 -7.70 -0.28
N ARG A 112 12.20 -8.09 -1.55
CA ARG A 112 12.93 -7.30 -2.55
C ARG A 112 12.23 -5.96 -2.74
N THR A 113 12.99 -4.88 -2.75
CA THR A 113 12.47 -3.55 -3.03
C THR A 113 12.55 -3.22 -4.51
N VAL A 114 11.53 -2.50 -5.01
CA VAL A 114 11.44 -2.04 -6.39
C VAL A 114 10.95 -0.60 -6.44
N GLU A 115 11.26 0.08 -7.53
CA GLU A 115 10.60 1.33 -7.92
C GLU A 115 9.40 1.00 -8.80
N SER A 116 8.32 1.69 -8.61
CA SER A 116 7.08 1.48 -9.33
C SER A 116 6.62 2.74 -10.07
N ASN A 117 5.74 2.51 -10.99
CA ASN A 117 5.14 3.51 -11.86
C ASN A 117 3.61 3.39 -11.80
N THR A 118 2.95 4.42 -11.33
CA THR A 118 1.49 4.49 -11.36
C THR A 118 1.03 5.05 -12.70
N THR A 119 0.08 4.37 -13.33
CA THR A 119 -0.41 4.71 -14.66
C THR A 119 -1.90 4.43 -14.78
N ASN A 120 -2.60 5.16 -15.66
CA ASN A 120 -4.00 4.90 -16.00
C ASN A 120 -4.17 3.88 -17.12
N ARG A 121 -3.08 3.34 -17.65
CA ARG A 121 -3.07 2.35 -18.75
C ARG A 121 -2.06 1.26 -18.43
N THR A 122 -2.38 0.03 -18.76
CA THR A 122 -1.46 -1.11 -18.65
C THR A 122 -0.40 -1.09 -19.74
N GLY A 123 0.78 -1.65 -19.47
CA GLY A 123 1.88 -1.77 -20.43
C GLY A 123 2.68 -0.49 -20.63
N VAL A 124 2.69 0.41 -19.66
CA VAL A 124 3.48 1.65 -19.71
C VAL A 124 4.77 1.46 -18.94
N ALA A 125 5.81 1.04 -19.64
CA ALA A 125 7.15 0.98 -19.06
C ALA A 125 7.70 2.40 -18.87
N ALA A 126 8.22 2.71 -17.70
CA ALA A 126 8.93 3.94 -17.42
C ALA A 126 10.39 3.65 -17.02
N SER A 127 11.30 4.54 -17.45
CA SER A 127 12.71 4.40 -17.13
C SER A 127 12.94 4.44 -15.61
N GLY A 128 13.69 3.45 -15.10
CA GLY A 128 14.04 3.37 -13.68
C GLY A 128 12.97 2.77 -12.78
N THR A 129 11.92 2.17 -13.36
CA THR A 129 10.90 1.42 -12.61
C THR A 129 10.90 -0.05 -13.05
N GLN A 130 10.61 -0.96 -12.13
CA GLN A 130 10.57 -2.40 -12.37
C GLN A 130 9.15 -2.93 -12.54
N ILE A 131 8.16 -2.24 -11.96
CA ILE A 131 6.75 -2.61 -12.01
C ILE A 131 5.86 -1.42 -12.32
N GLU A 132 4.62 -1.70 -12.73
CA GLU A 132 3.56 -0.71 -12.91
C GLU A 132 2.29 -1.13 -12.14
N ASN A 133 1.55 -0.16 -11.64
CA ASN A 133 0.26 -0.32 -11.01
C ASN A 133 -0.65 0.88 -11.32
N MET A 134 -1.87 0.91 -10.77
CA MET A 134 -2.84 1.98 -11.04
C MET A 134 -3.17 2.84 -9.79
N GLU A 135 -2.64 2.56 -8.63
CA GLU A 135 -3.06 3.14 -7.34
C GLU A 135 -1.93 3.78 -6.53
N GLY A 136 -0.71 3.26 -6.63
CA GLY A 136 0.37 3.48 -5.66
C GLY A 136 0.71 4.93 -5.39
N ALA A 137 0.86 5.76 -6.42
CA ALA A 137 1.17 7.19 -6.24
C ALA A 137 0.02 8.00 -5.61
N ALA A 138 -1.20 7.48 -5.66
CA ALA A 138 -2.36 8.13 -5.04
C ALA A 138 -2.58 7.65 -3.59
N PHE A 139 -1.92 6.58 -3.21
CA PHE A 139 -1.89 6.04 -1.85
C PHE A 139 -0.77 6.67 -1.01
N LEU A 140 0.42 6.88 -1.58
CA LEU A 140 1.59 7.49 -0.94
C LEU A 140 1.50 9.01 -0.91
#